data_9bc966f886d64ae0c7dae4592a3b4568
#
_entry.id   9bc966f886d64ae0c7dae4592a3b4568
#
_cell.length_a   1.000
_cell.length_b   1.000
_cell.length_c   1.000
_cell.angle_alpha   90.00
_cell.angle_beta   90.00
_cell.angle_gamma   90.00
#
_symmetry.space_group_name_H-M   'P 1'
#
loop_
_entity.id
_entity.type
_entity.pdbx_description
1 polymer ?
#
loop_
_entity_poly.entity_id
_entity_poly.type
_entity_poly.pdbx_seq_one_letter_code
_entity_poly.pdbx_strand_id
1 'polypeptide(L)'
;MVEKPLFIKVTKAKYVKDYILRLTFNDGAVKLCDFLPLAQEGIFQKLKDLTYFKNFSLDPWTVDWNNEIGFAPEYLYEIGIAA
;
A
#
# COMPACT_ATOMS: atom_id res chain seq x y z
N MET A 1 20.96 -17.35 -2.62
CA MET A 1 19.57 -17.05 -2.93
C MET A 1 18.84 -16.64 -1.67
N VAL A 2 18.11 -15.54 -1.76
CA VAL A 2 17.38 -15.06 -0.58
C VAL A 2 16.03 -15.74 -0.54
N GLU A 3 15.71 -16.33 0.60
CA GLU A 3 14.40 -16.93 0.80
C GLU A 3 13.36 -15.85 1.03
N LYS A 4 12.15 -16.09 0.52
CA LYS A 4 11.05 -15.21 0.82
C LYS A 4 10.67 -15.35 2.28
N PRO A 5 10.38 -14.26 2.99
CA PRO A 5 9.87 -14.38 4.34
C PRO A 5 8.51 -15.10 4.33
N LEU A 6 8.19 -15.77 5.45
CA LEU A 6 6.90 -16.45 5.60
C LEU A 6 5.73 -15.48 5.45
N PHE A 7 5.94 -14.25 5.89
CA PHE A 7 4.91 -13.22 5.84
C PHE A 7 5.44 -12.03 5.09
N ILE A 8 4.62 -11.49 4.20
CA ILE A 8 4.92 -10.23 3.53
C ILE A 8 4.33 -9.10 4.39
N LYS A 9 5.11 -8.05 4.58
CA LYS A 9 4.62 -6.85 5.24
C LYS A 9 5.27 -5.62 4.63
N VAL A 10 4.57 -4.49 4.73
CA VAL A 10 5.08 -3.21 4.26
C VAL A 10 5.88 -2.57 5.39
N THR A 11 7.14 -2.25 5.12
CA THR A 11 8.03 -1.66 6.11
C THR A 11 8.16 -0.15 5.95
N LYS A 12 7.93 0.37 4.75
CA LYS A 12 7.97 1.80 4.47
C LYS A 12 6.93 2.15 3.42
N ALA A 13 6.40 3.36 3.51
CA ALA A 13 5.47 3.86 2.51
C ALA A 13 5.75 5.34 2.28
N LYS A 14 5.69 5.76 1.02
CA LYS A 14 5.92 7.15 0.65
C LYS A 14 4.96 7.55 -0.48
N TYR A 15 4.34 8.70 -0.31
CA TYR A 15 3.49 9.26 -1.37
C TYR A 15 4.37 9.69 -2.54
N VAL A 16 3.96 9.33 -3.76
CA VAL A 16 4.68 9.68 -4.98
C VAL A 16 3.93 10.77 -5.73
N LYS A 17 2.77 10.44 -6.25
CA LYS A 17 1.90 11.36 -7.00
C LYS A 17 0.53 10.71 -7.16
N ASP A 18 -0.47 11.50 -7.50
CA ASP A 18 -1.82 11.00 -7.77
C ASP A 18 -2.27 10.04 -6.66
N TYR A 19 -2.58 8.79 -6.99
CA TYR A 19 -3.01 7.78 -6.02
C TYR A 19 -1.97 6.67 -5.91
N ILE A 20 -0.70 7.02 -6.06
CA ILE A 20 0.41 6.07 -6.09
C ILE A 20 1.28 6.23 -4.84
N LEU A 21 1.51 5.12 -4.16
CA LEU A 21 2.46 5.03 -3.06
C LEU A 21 3.63 4.15 -3.47
N ARG A 22 4.82 4.52 -3.02
CA ARG A 22 5.99 3.65 -3.10
C ARG A 22 6.06 2.87 -1.80
N LEU A 23 5.97 1.56 -1.92
CA LEU A 23 5.97 0.66 -0.77
C LEU A 23 7.24 -0.16 -0.76
N THR A 24 7.88 -0.23 0.40
CA THR A 24 9.02 -1.12 0.63
C THR A 24 8.52 -2.27 1.48
N PHE A 25 8.85 -3.48 1.07
CA PHE A 25 8.41 -4.69 1.74
C PHE A 25 9.55 -5.30 2.54
N ASN A 26 9.21 -6.20 3.45
CA ASN A 26 10.20 -6.79 4.37
C ASN A 26 11.20 -7.72 3.68
N ASP A 27 10.96 -8.10 2.44
CA ASP A 27 11.93 -8.86 1.65
C ASP A 27 12.89 -7.96 0.86
N GLY A 28 12.78 -6.64 1.05
CA GLY A 28 13.61 -5.67 0.35
C GLY A 28 13.04 -5.17 -0.96
N ALA A 29 11.95 -5.74 -1.44
CA ALA A 29 11.32 -5.28 -2.68
C ALA A 29 10.73 -3.90 -2.50
N VAL A 30 10.89 -3.05 -3.51
CA VAL A 30 10.27 -1.72 -3.56
C VAL A 30 9.35 -1.67 -4.76
N LYS A 31 8.11 -1.33 -4.53
CA LYS A 31 7.09 -1.33 -5.58
C LYS A 31 6.24 -0.09 -5.56
N LEU A 32 5.75 0.29 -6.73
CA LEU A 32 4.78 1.37 -6.86
C LEU A 32 3.40 0.76 -6.95
N CYS A 33 2.50 1.19 -6.07
CA CYS A 33 1.13 0.70 -6.03
C CYS A 33 0.17 1.83 -6.35
N ASP A 34 -0.64 1.64 -7.38
CA ASP A 34 -1.68 2.59 -7.76
C ASP A 34 -2.99 2.16 -7.09
N PHE A 35 -3.51 3.01 -6.24
CA PHE A 35 -4.72 2.70 -5.47
C PHE A 35 -6.01 3.17 -6.14
N LEU A 36 -5.92 3.90 -7.25
CA LEU A 36 -7.12 4.39 -7.91
C LEU A 36 -8.05 3.26 -8.37
N PRO A 37 -7.53 2.18 -8.99
CA PRO A 37 -8.40 1.07 -9.36
C PRO A 37 -9.07 0.39 -8.16
N LEU A 38 -8.52 0.55 -6.96
CA LEU A 38 -9.06 -0.06 -5.74
C LEU A 38 -10.08 0.83 -5.05
N ALA A 39 -10.22 2.09 -5.48
CA ALA A 39 -11.03 3.10 -4.83
C ALA A 39 -12.42 3.23 -5.47
N GLN A 40 -12.99 2.14 -5.96
CA GLN A 40 -14.17 2.21 -6.80
C GLN A 40 -15.48 1.93 -6.08
N GLU A 41 -15.45 1.18 -4.98
CA GLU A 41 -16.67 0.72 -4.34
C GLU A 41 -16.63 0.90 -2.81
N GLY A 42 -17.81 1.15 -2.26
CA GLY A 42 -18.00 1.17 -0.82
C GLY A 42 -17.10 2.18 -0.13
N ILE A 43 -16.58 1.78 1.03
CA ILE A 43 -15.72 2.65 1.84
C ILE A 43 -14.42 3.03 1.12
N PHE A 44 -13.97 2.22 0.17
CA PHE A 44 -12.74 2.51 -0.57
C PHE A 44 -12.83 3.77 -1.42
N GLN A 45 -14.04 4.25 -1.73
CA GLN A 45 -14.20 5.51 -2.46
C GLN A 45 -13.60 6.71 -1.73
N LYS A 46 -13.42 6.62 -0.42
CA LYS A 46 -12.76 7.67 0.35
C LYS A 46 -11.34 7.93 -0.14
N LEU A 47 -10.69 6.93 -0.72
CA LEU A 47 -9.32 7.07 -1.23
C LEU A 47 -9.25 8.01 -2.43
N LYS A 48 -10.36 8.32 -3.08
CA LYS A 48 -10.38 9.28 -4.19
C LYS A 48 -10.14 10.71 -3.72
N ASP A 49 -10.34 10.98 -2.44
CA ASP A 49 -10.01 12.27 -1.86
C ASP A 49 -8.50 12.27 -1.59
N LEU A 50 -7.75 13.09 -2.31
CA LEU A 50 -6.29 13.13 -2.18
C LEU A 50 -5.85 13.50 -0.77
N THR A 51 -6.55 14.40 -0.10
CA THR A 51 -6.20 14.76 1.27
C THR A 51 -6.31 13.54 2.17
N TYR A 52 -7.37 12.78 2.02
CA TYR A 52 -7.55 11.54 2.79
C TYR A 52 -6.50 10.52 2.39
N PHE A 53 -6.26 10.34 1.10
CA PHE A 53 -5.30 9.37 0.59
C PHE A 53 -3.89 9.64 1.10
N LYS A 54 -3.48 10.91 1.11
CA LYS A 54 -2.13 11.27 1.58
C LYS A 54 -1.96 11.08 3.08
N ASN A 55 -3.04 10.96 3.83
CA ASN A 55 -3.02 10.84 5.27
C ASN A 55 -2.99 9.39 5.73
N PHE A 56 -2.25 8.57 5.01
CA PHE A 56 -2.06 7.16 5.36
C PHE A 56 -1.10 7.02 6.54
N SER A 57 -1.15 5.86 7.18
CA SER A 57 -0.18 5.50 8.22
C SER A 57 0.25 4.06 8.04
N LEU A 58 1.32 3.67 8.72
CA LEU A 58 1.78 2.29 8.70
C LEU A 58 1.37 1.62 10.01
N ASP A 59 0.68 0.49 9.90
CA ASP A 59 0.51 -0.41 11.03
C ASP A 59 1.65 -1.45 10.98
N PRO A 60 1.71 -2.41 11.91
CA PRO A 60 2.80 -3.40 11.91
C PRO A 60 2.92 -4.26 10.65
N TRP A 61 1.89 -4.27 9.79
CA TRP A 61 1.86 -5.17 8.64
C TRP A 61 1.74 -4.47 7.31
N THR A 62 1.02 -3.34 7.27
CA THR A 62 0.65 -2.72 6.00
C THR A 62 0.34 -1.24 6.20
N VAL A 63 -0.02 -0.60 5.10
CA VAL A 63 -0.50 0.77 5.12
C VAL A 63 -2.00 0.78 5.37
N ASP A 64 -2.47 1.74 6.15
CA ASP A 64 -3.91 1.91 6.39
C ASP A 64 -4.29 3.38 6.37
N TRP A 65 -5.59 3.62 6.36
CA TRP A 65 -6.16 4.96 6.42
C TRP A 65 -7.14 5.00 7.58
N ASN A 66 -6.74 5.67 8.64
CA ASN A 66 -7.58 5.96 9.81
C ASN A 66 -8.19 4.71 10.45
N ASN A 67 -7.51 3.58 10.35
CA ASN A 67 -8.00 2.27 10.80
C ASN A 67 -9.34 1.84 10.17
N GLU A 68 -9.76 2.51 9.11
CA GLU A 68 -11.00 2.17 8.40
C GLU A 68 -10.73 1.36 7.14
N ILE A 69 -9.65 1.70 6.45
CA ILE A 69 -9.32 1.08 5.15
C ILE A 69 -7.91 0.54 5.25
N GLY A 70 -7.75 -0.71 4.87
CA GLY A 70 -6.46 -1.34 4.78
C GLY A 70 -6.48 -2.40 3.71
N PHE A 71 -5.31 -2.82 3.28
CA PHE A 71 -5.16 -3.86 2.27
C PHE A 71 -4.14 -4.87 2.77
N ALA A 72 -4.40 -6.15 2.50
CA ALA A 72 -3.44 -7.18 2.85
C ALA A 72 -2.10 -6.89 2.16
N PRO A 73 -0.97 -6.97 2.89
CA PRO A 73 0.33 -6.67 2.28
C PRO A 73 0.66 -7.60 1.13
N GLU A 74 0.22 -8.85 1.18
CA GLU A 74 0.41 -9.80 0.09
C GLU A 74 -0.27 -9.33 -1.19
N TYR A 75 -1.46 -8.76 -1.05
CA TYR A 75 -2.19 -8.22 -2.20
C TYR A 75 -1.44 -7.05 -2.81
N LEU A 76 -0.96 -6.14 -1.97
CA LEU A 76 -0.19 -4.98 -2.44
C LEU A 76 1.12 -5.41 -3.09
N TYR A 77 1.74 -6.44 -2.56
CA TYR A 77 2.95 -7.00 -3.14
C TYR A 77 2.69 -7.52 -4.55
N GLU A 78 1.54 -8.15 -4.74
CA GLU A 78 1.18 -8.75 -6.02
C GLU A 78 0.83 -7.71 -7.07
N ILE A 79 0.05 -6.69 -6.70
CA ILE A 79 -0.37 -5.66 -7.67
C ILE A 79 0.69 -4.61 -7.92
N GLY A 80 1.66 -4.46 -7.01
CA GLY A 80 2.69 -3.46 -7.14
C GLY A 80 3.61 -3.72 -8.32
N ILE A 81 4.07 -2.62 -8.93
CA ILE A 81 5.01 -2.66 -10.05
C ILE A 81 6.39 -2.32 -9.52
N ALA A 82 7.40 -3.08 -9.91
CA ALA A 82 8.77 -2.84 -9.45
C ALA A 82 9.18 -1.38 -9.74
N ALA A 83 9.69 -0.75 -8.70
CA ALA A 83 10.13 0.64 -8.81
C ALA A 83 11.51 0.75 -9.43
#